data_89d610145dc25c5c34d9cdda14beec2a
#
_entry.id   89d610145dc25c5c34d9cdda14beec2a
#
_cell.length_a   1.000
_cell.length_b   1.000
_cell.length_c   1.000
_cell.angle_alpha   90.00
_cell.angle_beta   90.00
_cell.angle_gamma   90.00
#
_symmetry.space_group_name_H-M   'P 1'
#
loop_
_entity.id
_entity.type
_entity.pdbx_description
1 polymer ?
#
loop_
_entity_poly.entity_id
_entity_poly.type
_entity_poly.pdbx_seq_one_letter_code
_entity_poly.pdbx_strand_id
1 'polypeptide(L)'
;EYSLDLCSEINQLNEYLPLYAFINTNSTLDVSVHDMRMALWFFEYALGLAEDIATRIHQYTNEYLDNITPPFTKALFTYAKEGKYTCCTPGHMAGTAYQKSPPGCLFYDFFGGNTLKADVSISVTELGSLLDHTGPHLEAEEYIARTVGAEQSYMVTNGTSTSNKIVGMYAAPAGSTLLIDRNCHKSLAHLLMMSDVVPLWLKPTRNALGILGGIPKRE
;
A
#
# COMPACT_ATOMS: atom_id res chain seq x y z
N GLU A 1 8.88 -16.38 -29.93
CA GLU A 1 9.17 -17.31 -28.80
C GLU A 1 10.41 -16.84 -28.02
N TYR A 2 11.60 -16.76 -28.62
CA TYR A 2 12.85 -16.37 -27.93
C TYR A 2 12.78 -15.03 -27.17
N SER A 3 12.06 -14.07 -27.69
CA SER A 3 11.95 -12.73 -27.05
C SER A 3 11.09 -12.75 -25.79
N LEU A 4 10.07 -13.59 -25.72
CA LEU A 4 9.19 -13.72 -24.56
C LEU A 4 9.88 -14.50 -23.43
N ASP A 5 10.67 -15.53 -23.79
CA ASP A 5 11.47 -16.27 -22.82
C ASP A 5 12.50 -15.34 -22.16
N LEU A 6 13.19 -14.50 -22.94
CA LEU A 6 14.14 -13.52 -22.43
C LEU A 6 13.45 -12.48 -21.52
N CYS A 7 12.28 -12.00 -21.90
CA CYS A 7 11.51 -11.08 -21.05
C CYS A 7 11.10 -11.74 -19.73
N SER A 8 10.72 -13.02 -19.76
CA SER A 8 10.40 -13.80 -18.56
C SER A 8 11.63 -13.99 -17.66
N GLU A 9 12.80 -14.28 -18.22
CA GLU A 9 14.05 -14.39 -17.48
C GLU A 9 14.45 -13.03 -16.83
N ILE A 10 14.35 -11.93 -17.57
CA ILE A 10 14.63 -10.59 -17.04
C ILE A 10 13.68 -10.26 -15.90
N ASN A 11 12.38 -10.55 -16.04
CA ASN A 11 11.40 -10.30 -15.00
C ASN A 11 11.62 -11.16 -13.75
N GLN A 12 12.15 -12.38 -13.89
CA GLN A 12 12.56 -13.22 -12.75
C GLN A 12 13.76 -12.61 -11.99
N LEU A 13 14.66 -11.94 -12.70
CA LEU A 13 15.82 -11.27 -12.10
C LEU A 13 15.43 -9.96 -11.40
N ASN A 14 14.48 -9.23 -11.94
CA ASN A 14 13.97 -8.00 -11.37
C ASN A 14 12.53 -7.73 -11.83
N GLU A 15 11.56 -8.09 -10.98
CA GLU A 15 10.12 -7.93 -11.24
C GLU A 15 9.64 -6.47 -11.36
N TYR A 16 10.47 -5.53 -10.89
CA TYR A 16 10.16 -4.09 -10.93
C TYR A 16 10.68 -3.38 -12.17
N LEU A 17 11.38 -4.10 -13.05
CA LEU A 17 11.93 -3.51 -14.27
C LEU A 17 10.85 -3.47 -15.36
N PRO A 18 10.41 -2.27 -15.83
CA PRO A 18 9.50 -2.19 -16.96
C PRO A 18 10.20 -2.65 -18.24
N LEU A 19 9.54 -3.52 -18.99
CA LEU A 19 10.07 -4.08 -20.22
C LEU A 19 9.33 -3.51 -21.43
N TYR A 20 10.09 -3.13 -22.47
CA TYR A 20 9.57 -2.58 -23.70
C TYR A 20 10.05 -3.42 -24.88
N ALA A 21 9.13 -3.92 -25.70
CA ALA A 21 9.46 -4.69 -26.89
C ALA A 21 9.09 -3.93 -28.15
N PHE A 22 9.99 -3.86 -29.11
CA PHE A 22 9.74 -3.30 -30.43
C PHE A 22 9.38 -4.43 -31.37
N ILE A 23 8.17 -4.37 -31.96
CA ILE A 23 7.66 -5.38 -32.87
C ILE A 23 7.80 -4.87 -34.30
N ASN A 24 8.42 -5.70 -35.15
CA ASN A 24 8.38 -5.44 -36.58
C ASN A 24 6.97 -5.75 -37.11
N THR A 25 6.39 -4.87 -37.91
CA THR A 25 5.03 -4.97 -38.47
C THR A 25 4.72 -6.28 -39.21
N ASN A 26 5.73 -7.08 -39.53
CA ASN A 26 5.59 -8.37 -40.19
C ASN A 26 5.57 -9.58 -39.23
N SER A 27 5.65 -9.36 -37.94
CA SER A 27 5.60 -10.45 -36.94
C SER A 27 4.24 -10.53 -36.30
N THR A 28 3.56 -11.67 -36.47
CA THR A 28 2.38 -11.99 -35.65
C THR A 28 2.82 -12.48 -34.31
N LEU A 29 2.78 -11.62 -33.29
CA LEU A 29 2.91 -12.04 -31.90
C LEU A 29 1.52 -12.37 -31.37
N ASP A 30 1.35 -13.57 -30.84
CA ASP A 30 0.15 -13.93 -30.10
C ASP A 30 0.23 -13.24 -28.72
N VAL A 31 -0.52 -12.15 -28.57
CA VAL A 31 -0.55 -11.30 -27.36
C VAL A 31 -1.38 -11.94 -26.24
N SER A 32 -1.89 -13.16 -26.44
CA SER A 32 -2.76 -13.87 -25.48
C SER A 32 -2.02 -14.37 -24.22
N VAL A 33 -0.69 -14.33 -24.20
CA VAL A 33 0.12 -14.73 -23.03
C VAL A 33 0.49 -13.50 -22.21
N HIS A 34 -0.50 -12.82 -21.68
CA HIS A 34 -0.27 -11.85 -20.61
C HIS A 34 -0.18 -12.57 -19.27
N ASP A 35 1.01 -12.88 -18.82
CA ASP A 35 1.24 -13.06 -17.39
C ASP A 35 1.03 -11.69 -16.73
N MET A 36 -0.03 -11.53 -15.92
CA MET A 36 -0.41 -10.27 -15.27
C MET A 36 0.67 -9.73 -14.32
N ARG A 37 1.77 -10.43 -14.14
CA ARG A 37 2.92 -10.02 -13.32
C ARG A 37 4.00 -9.28 -14.11
N MET A 38 3.90 -9.26 -15.44
CA MET A 38 4.93 -8.68 -16.29
C MET A 38 4.36 -7.48 -17.05
N ALA A 39 4.85 -6.28 -16.74
CA ALA A 39 4.53 -5.09 -17.51
C ALA A 39 5.37 -5.07 -18.79
N LEU A 40 4.84 -5.64 -19.87
CA LEU A 40 5.47 -5.68 -21.17
C LEU A 40 4.71 -4.81 -22.16
N TRP A 41 5.38 -3.80 -22.69
CA TRP A 41 4.82 -2.90 -23.70
C TRP A 41 5.34 -3.20 -25.09
N PHE A 42 4.45 -3.35 -26.06
CA PHE A 42 4.79 -3.61 -27.46
C PHE A 42 4.65 -2.33 -28.29
N PHE A 43 5.69 -2.04 -29.06
CA PHE A 43 5.70 -0.92 -29.98
C PHE A 43 5.84 -1.43 -31.40
N GLU A 44 4.99 -0.96 -32.31
CA GLU A 44 5.25 -1.14 -33.73
C GLU A 44 6.54 -0.38 -34.11
N TYR A 45 7.46 -1.07 -34.76
CA TYR A 45 8.65 -0.46 -35.32
C TYR A 45 8.25 0.35 -36.55
N ALA A 46 7.77 1.57 -36.31
CA ALA A 46 7.65 2.57 -37.36
C ALA A 46 9.03 3.23 -37.49
N LEU A 47 9.49 3.45 -38.71
CA LEU A 47 10.69 4.23 -39.06
C LEU A 47 10.46 5.71 -38.66
N GLY A 48 10.24 5.99 -37.40
CA GLY A 48 10.02 7.31 -36.82
C GLY A 48 11.28 7.80 -36.11
N LEU A 49 11.38 9.12 -36.01
CA LEU A 49 12.47 9.82 -35.32
C LEU A 49 12.62 9.28 -33.89
N ALA A 50 13.87 9.15 -33.43
CA ALA A 50 14.19 8.67 -32.07
C ALA A 50 13.48 9.47 -30.95
N GLU A 51 13.13 10.72 -31.20
CA GLU A 51 12.34 11.57 -30.30
C GLU A 51 10.90 11.08 -30.11
N ASP A 52 10.26 10.54 -31.14
CA ASP A 52 8.90 9.99 -31.03
C ASP A 52 8.89 8.72 -30.17
N ILE A 53 9.90 7.86 -30.34
CA ILE A 53 10.05 6.63 -29.52
C ILE A 53 10.28 7.00 -28.05
N ALA A 54 11.16 7.95 -27.76
CA ALA A 54 11.44 8.39 -26.41
C ALA A 54 10.19 8.99 -25.72
N THR A 55 9.42 9.78 -26.47
CA THR A 55 8.16 10.36 -25.99
C THR A 55 7.12 9.27 -25.66
N ARG A 56 6.97 8.29 -26.53
CA ARG A 56 6.06 7.17 -26.30
C ARG A 56 6.47 6.30 -25.13
N ILE A 57 7.76 5.97 -24.99
CA ILE A 57 8.28 5.25 -23.83
C ILE A 57 7.97 6.02 -22.54
N HIS A 58 8.19 7.33 -22.53
CA HIS A 58 7.89 8.16 -21.37
C HIS A 58 6.40 8.17 -21.04
N GLN A 59 5.52 8.28 -22.04
CA GLN A 59 4.08 8.22 -21.86
C GLN A 59 3.65 6.88 -21.24
N TYR A 60 4.06 5.76 -21.82
CA TYR A 60 3.69 4.44 -21.28
C TYR A 60 4.28 4.17 -19.90
N THR A 61 5.49 4.67 -19.63
CA THR A 61 6.07 4.59 -18.29
C THR A 61 5.21 5.33 -17.26
N ASN A 62 4.74 6.53 -17.62
CA ASN A 62 3.86 7.30 -16.74
C ASN A 62 2.50 6.61 -16.55
N GLU A 63 1.90 6.09 -17.61
CA GLU A 63 0.65 5.31 -17.51
C GLU A 63 0.82 4.08 -16.62
N TYR A 64 1.92 3.36 -16.75
CA TYR A 64 2.23 2.23 -15.88
C TYR A 64 2.34 2.65 -14.42
N LEU A 65 3.16 3.66 -14.14
CA LEU A 65 3.34 4.17 -12.77
C LEU A 65 2.03 4.68 -12.19
N ASP A 66 1.20 5.32 -13.00
CA ASP A 66 -0.12 5.77 -12.60
C ASP A 66 -1.06 4.61 -12.25
N ASN A 67 -1.00 3.52 -12.99
CA ASN A 67 -1.85 2.35 -12.77
C ASN A 67 -1.44 1.53 -11.53
N ILE A 68 -0.13 1.44 -11.24
CA ILE A 68 0.37 0.68 -10.08
C ILE A 68 0.42 1.50 -8.79
N THR A 69 0.34 2.84 -8.90
CA THR A 69 0.41 3.70 -7.71
C THR A 69 -0.95 3.72 -6.99
N PRO A 70 -1.02 3.34 -5.70
CA PRO A 70 -2.27 3.39 -4.95
C PRO A 70 -2.86 4.80 -4.91
N PRO A 71 -4.19 4.96 -4.96
CA PRO A 71 -4.86 6.26 -5.13
C PRO A 71 -4.44 7.31 -4.11
N PHE A 72 -4.43 6.97 -2.82
CA PHE A 72 -4.03 7.91 -1.77
C PHE A 72 -2.55 8.29 -1.88
N THR A 73 -1.66 7.35 -2.20
CA THR A 73 -0.23 7.61 -2.40
C THR A 73 -0.02 8.58 -3.57
N LYS A 74 -0.75 8.37 -4.68
CA LYS A 74 -0.71 9.26 -5.85
C LYS A 74 -1.17 10.67 -5.48
N ALA A 75 -2.29 10.81 -4.77
CA ALA A 75 -2.80 12.09 -4.32
C ALA A 75 -1.81 12.81 -3.40
N LEU A 76 -1.24 12.11 -2.43
CA LEU A 76 -0.25 12.66 -1.49
C LEU A 76 1.03 13.12 -2.20
N PHE A 77 1.55 12.32 -3.13
CA PHE A 77 2.75 12.67 -3.90
C PHE A 77 2.50 13.89 -4.80
N THR A 78 1.33 13.95 -5.41
CA THR A 78 0.92 15.10 -6.22
C THR A 78 0.85 16.36 -5.36
N TYR A 79 0.17 16.30 -4.22
CA TYR A 79 0.09 17.39 -3.26
C TYR A 79 1.48 17.88 -2.81
N ALA A 80 2.37 16.96 -2.44
CA ALA A 80 3.73 17.30 -2.01
C ALA A 80 4.55 17.96 -3.14
N LYS A 81 4.39 17.52 -4.39
CA LYS A 81 5.08 18.10 -5.56
C LYS A 81 4.56 19.50 -5.92
N GLU A 82 3.29 19.77 -5.76
CA GLU A 82 2.70 21.07 -6.03
C GLU A 82 3.23 22.17 -5.10
N GLY A 83 3.78 21.81 -3.94
CA GLY A 83 4.44 22.73 -3.03
C GLY A 83 3.52 23.81 -2.47
N LYS A 84 2.27 23.47 -2.20
CA LYS A 84 1.27 24.39 -1.64
C LYS A 84 1.69 24.91 -0.27
N TYR A 85 1.33 26.15 0.02
CA TYR A 85 1.49 26.70 1.36
C TYR A 85 0.46 26.08 2.31
N THR A 86 0.95 25.48 3.40
CA THR A 86 0.10 24.93 4.45
C THR A 86 -0.12 25.96 5.54
N CYS A 87 -1.37 26.37 5.73
CA CYS A 87 -1.76 27.26 6.83
C CYS A 87 -2.38 26.49 8.01
N CYS A 88 -2.11 25.21 8.09
CA CYS A 88 -2.60 24.29 9.12
C CYS A 88 -1.45 23.53 9.79
N THR A 89 -1.77 22.69 10.77
CA THR A 89 -0.81 21.75 11.35
C THR A 89 -0.41 20.70 10.30
N PRO A 90 0.82 20.12 10.42
CA PRO A 90 1.81 20.34 11.49
C PRO A 90 2.54 21.70 11.37
N GLY A 91 2.98 22.23 12.54
CA GLY A 91 3.56 23.56 12.65
C GLY A 91 4.89 23.79 11.94
N HIS A 92 5.53 22.74 11.42
CA HIS A 92 6.73 22.89 10.59
C HIS A 92 6.43 23.43 9.16
N MET A 93 5.17 23.54 8.76
CA MET A 93 4.72 24.14 7.50
C MET A 93 5.54 23.61 6.31
N ALA A 94 5.32 22.34 5.94
CA ALA A 94 6.05 21.64 4.87
C ALA A 94 7.59 21.67 5.02
N GLY A 95 8.05 21.73 6.27
CA GLY A 95 9.49 21.74 6.59
C GLY A 95 10.14 23.12 6.64
N THR A 96 9.45 24.20 6.28
CA THR A 96 10.05 25.55 6.24
C THR A 96 10.53 26.03 7.61
N ALA A 97 9.88 25.60 8.70
CA ALA A 97 10.31 25.93 10.07
C ALA A 97 11.69 25.38 10.41
N TYR A 98 12.04 24.20 9.89
CA TYR A 98 13.34 23.58 10.12
C TYR A 98 14.47 24.33 9.44
N GLN A 99 14.24 24.92 8.28
CA GLN A 99 15.25 25.64 7.51
C GLN A 99 15.71 26.98 8.15
N LYS A 100 15.11 27.37 9.28
CA LYS A 100 15.43 28.60 10.00
C LYS A 100 16.60 28.46 10.98
N SER A 101 17.17 27.28 11.16
CA SER A 101 18.29 27.05 12.08
C SER A 101 19.22 25.97 11.56
N PRO A 102 20.54 26.01 11.90
CA PRO A 102 21.48 24.99 11.44
C PRO A 102 21.09 23.55 11.82
N PRO A 103 20.66 23.23 13.06
CA PRO A 103 20.16 21.89 13.40
C PRO A 103 18.91 21.49 12.60
N GLY A 104 18.03 22.45 12.35
CA GLY A 104 16.84 22.22 11.54
C GLY A 104 17.17 21.94 10.06
N CYS A 105 18.18 22.62 9.50
CA CYS A 105 18.66 22.31 8.16
C CYS A 105 19.21 20.88 8.06
N LEU A 106 19.96 20.41 9.03
CA LEU A 106 20.44 19.02 9.07
C LEU A 106 19.27 18.02 9.10
N PHE A 107 18.23 18.32 9.87
CA PHE A 107 17.02 17.49 9.91
C PHE A 107 16.30 17.49 8.56
N TYR A 108 16.13 18.66 7.96
CA TYR A 108 15.49 18.82 6.65
C TYR A 108 16.25 18.07 5.54
N ASP A 109 17.58 18.17 5.53
CA ASP A 109 18.44 17.50 4.54
C ASP A 109 18.41 15.98 4.72
N PHE A 110 18.37 15.51 5.98
CA PHE A 110 18.32 14.07 6.28
C PHE A 110 17.01 13.42 5.82
N PHE A 111 15.86 14.01 6.13
CA PHE A 111 14.55 13.45 5.78
C PHE A 111 14.11 13.77 4.34
N GLY A 112 14.63 14.84 3.77
CA GLY A 112 14.26 15.35 2.46
C GLY A 112 12.97 16.16 2.45
N GLY A 113 12.91 17.17 1.59
CA GLY A 113 11.80 18.11 1.52
C GLY A 113 10.45 17.46 1.20
N ASN A 114 10.42 16.42 0.37
CA ASN A 114 9.17 15.76 0.01
C ASN A 114 8.53 15.01 1.18
N THR A 115 9.34 14.39 2.06
CA THR A 115 8.82 13.75 3.28
C THR A 115 8.11 14.75 4.18
N LEU A 116 8.70 15.93 4.37
CA LEU A 116 8.13 16.98 5.20
C LEU A 116 6.92 17.67 4.55
N LYS A 117 6.88 17.75 3.22
CA LYS A 117 5.71 18.23 2.47
C LYS A 117 4.56 17.23 2.47
N ALA A 118 4.86 15.95 2.61
CA ALA A 118 3.85 14.89 2.71
C ALA A 118 3.29 14.71 4.12
N ASP A 119 3.93 15.30 5.14
CA ASP A 119 3.39 15.34 6.50
C ASP A 119 2.36 16.48 6.63
N VAL A 120 1.10 16.14 6.37
CA VAL A 120 0.00 17.08 6.25
C VAL A 120 -1.13 16.76 7.21
N SER A 121 -1.94 17.76 7.51
CA SER A 121 -3.15 17.60 8.32
C SER A 121 -4.23 16.82 7.57
N ILE A 122 -5.07 16.11 8.32
CA ILE A 122 -6.31 15.49 7.81
C ILE A 122 -7.33 16.52 7.28
N SER A 123 -7.12 17.81 7.50
CA SER A 123 -7.98 18.90 7.00
C SER A 123 -7.62 19.39 5.60
N VAL A 124 -6.66 18.75 4.92
CA VAL A 124 -6.34 19.04 3.53
C VAL A 124 -7.42 18.46 2.64
N THR A 125 -8.24 19.33 2.04
CA THR A 125 -9.43 18.94 1.27
C THR A 125 -9.11 18.11 0.03
N GLU A 126 -7.97 18.36 -0.60
CA GLU A 126 -7.50 17.61 -1.78
C GLU A 126 -7.20 16.13 -1.50
N LEU A 127 -6.94 15.79 -0.24
CA LEU A 127 -6.69 14.40 0.18
C LEU A 127 -7.97 13.68 0.61
N GLY A 128 -9.11 14.38 0.66
CA GLY A 128 -10.38 13.84 1.13
C GLY A 128 -10.43 13.68 2.65
N SER A 129 -11.39 12.91 3.12
CA SER A 129 -11.58 12.66 4.55
C SER A 129 -11.60 11.16 4.86
N LEU A 130 -10.70 10.73 5.75
CA LEU A 130 -10.70 9.37 6.27
C LEU A 130 -11.95 9.10 7.15
N LEU A 131 -12.43 10.12 7.87
CA LEU A 131 -13.59 9.99 8.75
C LEU A 131 -14.89 9.83 7.96
N ASP A 132 -15.03 10.60 6.88
CA ASP A 132 -16.25 10.62 6.05
C ASP A 132 -16.16 9.65 4.87
N HIS A 133 -15.04 8.94 4.71
CA HIS A 133 -14.78 8.03 3.59
C HIS A 133 -14.98 8.72 2.23
N THR A 134 -14.25 9.82 1.98
CA THR A 134 -14.40 10.61 0.76
C THR A 134 -13.06 10.86 0.05
N GLY A 135 -13.13 11.13 -1.27
CA GLY A 135 -11.97 11.46 -2.09
C GLY A 135 -10.92 10.34 -2.13
N PRO A 136 -9.63 10.67 -2.19
CA PRO A 136 -8.53 9.70 -2.28
C PRO A 136 -8.51 8.64 -1.16
N HIS A 137 -9.07 8.92 0.01
CA HIS A 137 -9.23 7.92 1.07
C HIS A 137 -10.23 6.82 0.67
N LEU A 138 -11.42 7.20 0.18
CA LEU A 138 -12.41 6.25 -0.32
C LEU A 138 -11.86 5.44 -1.49
N GLU A 139 -11.23 6.10 -2.46
CA GLU A 139 -10.64 5.42 -3.60
C GLU A 139 -9.58 4.38 -3.19
N ALA A 140 -8.79 4.69 -2.15
CA ALA A 140 -7.81 3.76 -1.60
C ALA A 140 -8.46 2.59 -0.88
N GLU A 141 -9.54 2.80 -0.11
CA GLU A 141 -10.32 1.74 0.54
C GLU A 141 -10.95 0.80 -0.50
N GLU A 142 -11.54 1.34 -1.56
CA GLU A 142 -12.08 0.55 -2.68
C GLU A 142 -10.98 -0.22 -3.43
N TYR A 143 -9.82 0.41 -3.64
CA TYR A 143 -8.68 -0.23 -4.26
C TYR A 143 -8.18 -1.43 -3.42
N ILE A 144 -8.06 -1.27 -2.11
CA ILE A 144 -7.68 -2.35 -1.19
C ILE A 144 -8.73 -3.46 -1.22
N ALA A 145 -10.02 -3.11 -1.13
CA ALA A 145 -11.11 -4.09 -1.15
C ALA A 145 -11.06 -4.96 -2.41
N ARG A 146 -10.89 -4.35 -3.60
CA ARG A 146 -10.73 -5.08 -4.86
C ARG A 146 -9.50 -5.98 -4.87
N THR A 147 -8.38 -5.48 -4.34
CA THR A 147 -7.10 -6.21 -4.34
C THR A 147 -7.14 -7.46 -3.47
N VAL A 148 -7.80 -7.39 -2.31
CA VAL A 148 -7.91 -8.53 -1.37
C VAL A 148 -9.17 -9.36 -1.55
N GLY A 149 -10.06 -8.99 -2.49
CA GLY A 149 -11.32 -9.69 -2.75
C GLY A 149 -12.36 -9.50 -1.64
N ALA A 150 -12.36 -8.38 -0.94
CA ALA A 150 -13.34 -8.01 0.06
C ALA A 150 -14.45 -7.14 -0.53
N GLU A 151 -15.63 -7.14 0.08
CA GLU A 151 -16.71 -6.22 -0.29
C GLU A 151 -16.39 -4.77 0.07
N GLN A 152 -15.77 -4.58 1.24
CA GLN A 152 -15.35 -3.29 1.76
C GLN A 152 -14.05 -3.41 2.54
N SER A 153 -13.28 -2.34 2.61
CA SER A 153 -12.12 -2.21 3.48
C SER A 153 -12.13 -0.86 4.18
N TYR A 154 -11.49 -0.81 5.35
CA TYR A 154 -11.41 0.39 6.17
C TYR A 154 -9.97 0.57 6.65
N MET A 155 -9.44 1.77 6.50
CA MET A 155 -8.12 2.10 6.99
C MET A 155 -8.17 2.46 8.48
N VAL A 156 -7.43 1.71 9.32
CA VAL A 156 -7.37 1.94 10.77
C VAL A 156 -6.01 2.51 11.15
N THR A 157 -5.93 3.81 11.33
CA THR A 157 -4.69 4.55 11.60
C THR A 157 -4.09 4.26 12.98
N ASN A 158 -4.88 3.80 13.94
CA ASN A 158 -4.42 3.43 15.29
C ASN A 158 -3.76 2.05 15.36
N GLY A 159 -3.48 1.45 14.22
CA GLY A 159 -2.76 0.19 14.09
C GLY A 159 -3.61 -1.05 14.33
N THR A 160 -3.01 -2.21 14.08
CA THR A 160 -3.64 -3.53 14.13
C THR A 160 -4.32 -3.85 15.46
N SER A 161 -3.82 -3.31 16.57
CA SER A 161 -4.46 -3.49 17.89
C SER A 161 -5.88 -2.90 17.94
N THR A 162 -6.12 -1.80 17.24
CA THR A 162 -7.46 -1.21 17.11
C THR A 162 -8.30 -2.01 16.13
N SER A 163 -7.75 -2.45 15.00
CA SER A 163 -8.44 -3.33 14.05
C SER A 163 -8.93 -4.61 14.74
N ASN A 164 -8.08 -5.27 15.54
CA ASN A 164 -8.47 -6.46 16.29
C ASN A 164 -9.62 -6.20 17.26
N LYS A 165 -9.66 -5.04 17.91
CA LYS A 165 -10.76 -4.66 18.79
C LYS A 165 -12.06 -4.41 18.02
N ILE A 166 -11.99 -3.67 16.91
CA ILE A 166 -13.17 -3.38 16.08
C ILE A 166 -13.79 -4.68 15.58
N VAL A 167 -12.97 -5.56 14.97
CA VAL A 167 -13.43 -6.86 14.45
C VAL A 167 -14.00 -7.73 15.58
N GLY A 168 -13.28 -7.79 16.71
CA GLY A 168 -13.70 -8.61 17.83
C GLY A 168 -15.01 -8.12 18.49
N MET A 169 -15.17 -6.81 18.65
CA MET A 169 -16.40 -6.23 19.21
C MET A 169 -17.61 -6.41 18.27
N TYR A 170 -17.38 -6.40 16.97
CA TYR A 170 -18.42 -6.69 15.99
C TYR A 170 -18.81 -8.18 15.97
N ALA A 171 -17.79 -9.06 15.94
CA ALA A 171 -18.01 -10.50 15.80
C ALA A 171 -18.46 -11.20 17.10
N ALA A 172 -18.15 -10.62 18.27
CA ALA A 172 -18.45 -11.19 19.58
C ALA A 172 -19.22 -10.17 20.44
N PRO A 173 -20.57 -10.14 20.34
CA PRO A 173 -21.39 -9.28 21.20
C PRO A 173 -21.22 -9.62 22.69
N ALA A 174 -21.53 -8.65 23.55
CA ALA A 174 -21.48 -8.84 25.00
C ALA A 174 -22.26 -10.11 25.46
N GLY A 175 -21.66 -10.86 26.38
CA GLY A 175 -22.21 -12.13 26.87
C GLY A 175 -21.99 -13.34 25.94
N SER A 176 -21.38 -13.16 24.75
CA SER A 176 -21.03 -14.27 23.87
C SER A 176 -19.76 -15.00 24.33
N THR A 177 -19.54 -16.21 23.81
CA THR A 177 -18.31 -16.98 24.05
C THR A 177 -17.38 -16.82 22.87
N LEU A 178 -16.13 -16.44 23.12
CA LEU A 178 -15.09 -16.30 22.10
C LEU A 178 -13.99 -17.35 22.30
N LEU A 179 -13.77 -18.17 21.27
CA LEU A 179 -12.67 -19.15 21.27
C LEU A 179 -11.36 -18.44 20.90
N ILE A 180 -10.39 -18.46 21.82
CA ILE A 180 -9.15 -17.68 21.69
C ILE A 180 -7.91 -18.56 21.98
N ASP A 181 -6.90 -18.44 21.13
CA ASP A 181 -5.57 -18.98 21.42
C ASP A 181 -4.97 -18.29 22.66
N ARG A 182 -4.50 -19.08 23.63
CA ARG A 182 -3.81 -18.56 24.81
C ARG A 182 -2.53 -17.79 24.46
N ASN A 183 -1.96 -18.05 23.28
CA ASN A 183 -0.80 -17.33 22.72
C ASN A 183 -1.20 -16.14 21.83
N CYS A 184 -2.33 -15.50 22.09
CA CYS A 184 -2.79 -14.34 21.33
C CYS A 184 -2.06 -13.06 21.72
N HIS A 185 -2.11 -12.08 20.83
CA HIS A 185 -1.60 -10.73 21.10
C HIS A 185 -2.43 -10.04 22.20
N LYS A 186 -1.77 -9.18 23.00
CA LYS A 186 -2.41 -8.43 24.10
C LYS A 186 -3.66 -7.61 23.69
N SER A 187 -3.81 -7.24 22.42
CA SER A 187 -5.01 -6.53 21.92
C SER A 187 -6.28 -7.34 22.12
N LEU A 188 -6.20 -8.69 22.04
CA LEU A 188 -7.35 -9.56 22.33
C LEU A 188 -7.68 -9.60 23.82
N ALA A 189 -6.66 -9.57 24.69
CA ALA A 189 -6.93 -9.42 26.14
C ALA A 189 -7.65 -8.09 26.43
N HIS A 190 -7.23 -7.00 25.79
CA HIS A 190 -7.93 -5.71 25.91
C HIS A 190 -9.35 -5.77 25.35
N LEU A 191 -9.57 -6.48 24.24
CA LEU A 191 -10.91 -6.71 23.69
C LEU A 191 -11.82 -7.39 24.73
N LEU A 192 -11.35 -8.48 25.38
CA LEU A 192 -12.11 -9.18 26.41
C LEU A 192 -12.51 -8.27 27.56
N MET A 193 -11.61 -7.38 27.98
CA MET A 193 -11.88 -6.42 29.05
C MET A 193 -12.90 -5.36 28.66
N MET A 194 -13.02 -5.04 27.37
CA MET A 194 -13.87 -3.97 26.86
C MET A 194 -15.26 -4.45 26.44
N SER A 195 -15.42 -5.73 26.07
CA SER A 195 -16.62 -6.23 25.37
C SER A 195 -17.46 -7.22 26.18
N ASP A 196 -17.13 -7.50 27.44
CA ASP A 196 -17.84 -8.45 28.30
C ASP A 196 -18.09 -9.82 27.62
N VAL A 197 -17.07 -10.32 26.96
CA VAL A 197 -17.07 -11.61 26.26
C VAL A 197 -16.41 -12.68 27.12
N VAL A 198 -17.00 -13.87 27.16
CA VAL A 198 -16.46 -15.01 27.91
C VAL A 198 -15.40 -15.74 27.08
N PRO A 199 -14.11 -15.74 27.45
CA PRO A 199 -13.09 -16.42 26.69
C PRO A 199 -13.08 -17.92 26.93
N LEU A 200 -13.08 -18.71 25.85
CA LEU A 200 -12.73 -20.12 25.87
C LEU A 200 -11.31 -20.27 25.33
N TRP A 201 -10.38 -20.62 26.23
CA TRP A 201 -8.97 -20.63 25.91
C TRP A 201 -8.51 -21.93 25.25
N LEU A 202 -7.98 -21.83 24.05
CA LEU A 202 -7.24 -22.91 23.42
C LEU A 202 -5.80 -22.92 23.95
N LYS A 203 -5.34 -24.08 24.39
CA LYS A 203 -4.00 -24.26 24.98
C LYS A 203 -3.02 -24.71 23.90
N PRO A 204 -1.99 -23.90 23.58
CA PRO A 204 -0.93 -24.32 22.68
C PRO A 204 -0.02 -25.38 23.34
N THR A 205 0.63 -26.18 22.52
CA THR A 205 1.69 -27.09 22.97
C THR A 205 2.91 -26.28 23.44
N ARG A 206 3.79 -26.94 24.23
CA ARG A 206 5.10 -26.40 24.59
C ARG A 206 6.17 -27.45 24.35
N ASN A 207 7.32 -27.03 23.83
CA ASN A 207 8.48 -27.90 23.74
C ASN A 207 9.27 -27.93 25.08
N ALA A 208 10.34 -28.74 25.13
CA ALA A 208 11.18 -28.88 26.34
C ALA A 208 11.84 -27.58 26.81
N LEU A 209 11.98 -26.58 25.91
CA LEU A 209 12.53 -25.26 26.20
C LEU A 209 11.45 -24.24 26.61
N GLY A 210 10.17 -24.67 26.72
CA GLY A 210 9.06 -23.79 27.05
C GLY A 210 8.53 -22.93 25.91
N ILE A 211 9.06 -23.10 24.69
CA ILE A 211 8.59 -22.37 23.50
C ILE A 211 7.19 -22.86 23.12
N LEU A 212 6.30 -21.91 22.85
CA LEU A 212 4.92 -22.17 22.46
C LEU A 212 4.87 -22.73 21.02
N GLY A 213 4.12 -23.78 20.83
CA GLY A 213 3.83 -24.41 19.53
C GLY A 213 2.40 -24.18 19.07
N GLY A 214 1.95 -24.99 18.12
CA GLY A 214 0.59 -24.94 17.61
C GLY A 214 -0.44 -25.52 18.59
N ILE A 215 -1.72 -25.25 18.32
CA ILE A 215 -2.85 -25.84 19.05
C ILE A 215 -3.09 -27.25 18.49
N PRO A 216 -3.20 -28.29 19.35
CA PRO A 216 -3.52 -29.65 18.90
C PRO A 216 -4.93 -29.68 18.26
N LYS A 217 -5.07 -30.39 17.13
CA LYS A 217 -6.35 -30.50 16.40
C LYS A 217 -7.42 -31.34 17.14
N ARG A 218 -7.12 -31.89 18.31
CA ARG A 218 -7.99 -32.84 19.05
C ARG A 218 -8.33 -32.37 20.47
N GLU A 219 -8.27 -31.09 20.75
CA GLU A 219 -8.79 -30.53 22.01
C GLU A 219 -10.12 -29.82 21.80
#